data_4700c70ce1c89c8aeef98b3723466409
#
_entry.id   4700c70ce1c89c8aeef98b3723466409
#
_cell.length_a   1.000
_cell.length_b   1.000
_cell.length_c   1.000
_cell.angle_alpha   90.00
_cell.angle_beta   90.00
_cell.angle_gamma   90.00
#
_symmetry.space_group_name_H-M   'P 1'
#
loop_
_entity.id
_entity.type
_entity.pdbx_description
1 polymer ?
#
loop_
_entity_poly.entity_id
_entity_poly.type
_entity_poly.pdbx_seq_one_letter_code
_entity_poly.pdbx_strand_id
1 'polypeptide(L)'
;IVRFHITGNVKKDGLIAMVAGDRVNIVPGECEAIIEGNHKQYEESFKQFLSDHHVTGIIEEEGNCTKLVLKGKSAHASLPEEGINAVSLLATYLDTVINNKLVHFIATYLNDYYGKGLQINHEGLMGKLTMNLGVVKYVKEDADIELDLRCPHEIDLKEMCDGVKELCQSLGLNLESDIHEPLYIDPNSELVQKLHKAYVEVSGDTESQPQAIGGGTYAKSMPNCVAFGCEFKDEDNAIHGNNENIKIDSLLKSTEIFAKAIYDLIKE
;
A
#
# COMPACT_ATOMS: atom_id res chain seq x y z
N ILE A 1 2.12 -9.67 4.04
CA ILE A 1 2.18 -8.84 2.83
C ILE A 1 1.92 -9.74 1.65
N VAL A 2 1.01 -9.35 0.80
CA VAL A 2 0.77 -10.00 -0.49
C VAL A 2 1.08 -9.00 -1.59
N ARG A 3 1.82 -9.43 -2.61
CA ARG A 3 2.02 -8.64 -3.82
C ARG A 3 1.30 -9.28 -4.97
N PHE A 4 0.53 -8.49 -5.68
CA PHE A 4 -0.11 -8.91 -6.91
C PHE A 4 0.63 -8.31 -8.10
N HIS A 5 0.95 -9.15 -9.07
CA HIS A 5 1.46 -8.76 -10.37
C HIS A 5 0.44 -9.19 -11.42
N ILE A 6 -0.24 -8.20 -12.01
CA ILE A 6 -1.30 -8.40 -12.99
C ILE A 6 -0.76 -8.01 -14.36
N THR A 7 -0.82 -8.94 -15.29
CA THR A 7 -0.32 -8.74 -16.65
C THR A 7 -1.37 -9.14 -17.69
N GLY A 8 -1.27 -8.59 -18.88
CA GLY A 8 -2.12 -9.01 -19.98
C GLY A 8 -1.98 -8.14 -21.22
N ASN A 9 -2.48 -8.65 -22.33
CA ASN A 9 -2.59 -7.86 -23.55
C ASN A 9 -3.99 -7.27 -23.65
N VAL A 10 -4.09 -5.95 -23.60
CA VAL A 10 -5.36 -5.21 -23.61
C VAL A 10 -5.34 -4.26 -24.79
N LYS A 11 -6.34 -4.37 -25.66
CA LYS A 11 -6.49 -3.49 -26.83
C LYS A 11 -6.47 -2.02 -26.39
N LYS A 12 -5.86 -1.18 -27.22
CA LYS A 12 -5.71 0.24 -26.92
C LYS A 12 -7.04 1.00 -26.73
N ASP A 13 -8.06 0.71 -27.51
CA ASP A 13 -9.42 1.27 -27.41
C ASP A 13 -9.45 2.70 -26.79
N GLY A 14 -8.69 3.63 -27.41
CA GLY A 14 -8.53 5.00 -26.95
C GLY A 14 -7.36 5.27 -26.00
N LEU A 15 -6.83 4.27 -25.26
CA LEU A 15 -5.65 4.41 -24.42
C LEU A 15 -4.40 3.98 -25.18
N ILE A 16 -3.39 4.85 -25.29
CA ILE A 16 -2.13 4.56 -25.98
C ILE A 16 -1.05 4.15 -24.99
N ALA A 17 -0.94 4.88 -23.89
CA ALA A 17 -0.02 4.59 -22.80
C ALA A 17 -0.58 5.06 -21.45
N MET A 18 -0.17 4.40 -20.38
CA MET A 18 -0.40 4.84 -19.00
C MET A 18 0.77 4.38 -18.16
N VAL A 19 1.43 5.30 -17.45
CA VAL A 19 2.62 5.00 -16.67
C VAL A 19 2.59 5.74 -15.35
N ALA A 20 2.84 5.01 -14.26
CA ALA A 20 2.98 5.58 -12.94
C ALA A 20 3.71 4.63 -11.99
N GLY A 21 4.40 5.20 -11.01
CA GLY A 21 5.03 4.50 -9.90
C GLY A 21 6.35 3.81 -10.26
N ASP A 22 7.27 3.83 -9.31
CA ASP A 22 8.57 3.16 -9.39
C ASP A 22 8.70 2.04 -8.36
N ARG A 23 7.86 2.06 -7.33
CA ARG A 23 7.91 1.11 -6.21
C ARG A 23 6.50 0.73 -5.77
N VAL A 24 6.25 -0.55 -5.68
CA VAL A 24 4.94 -1.10 -5.33
C VAL A 24 4.45 -0.68 -3.93
N ASN A 25 5.37 -0.41 -3.00
CA ASN A 25 5.06 -0.03 -1.62
C ASN A 25 4.92 1.49 -1.39
N ILE A 26 4.76 2.26 -2.46
CA ILE A 26 4.51 3.71 -2.42
C ILE A 26 3.24 4.02 -3.22
N VAL A 27 2.37 4.86 -2.68
CA VAL A 27 1.23 5.43 -3.41
C VAL A 27 1.76 6.33 -4.52
N PRO A 28 1.45 6.10 -5.81
CA PRO A 28 1.91 6.95 -6.89
C PRO A 28 1.36 8.37 -6.77
N GLY A 29 2.26 9.33 -6.59
CA GLY A 29 1.92 10.75 -6.52
C GLY A 29 1.74 11.43 -7.88
N GLU A 30 2.07 10.75 -8.97
CA GLU A 30 1.88 11.25 -10.34
C GLU A 30 1.56 10.08 -11.27
N CYS A 31 0.65 10.32 -12.23
CA CYS A 31 0.33 9.38 -13.29
C CYS A 31 0.24 10.12 -14.61
N GLU A 32 0.86 9.57 -15.65
CA GLU A 32 0.80 10.05 -17.02
C GLU A 32 -0.01 9.07 -17.88
N ALA A 33 -0.91 9.60 -18.70
CA ALA A 33 -1.62 8.83 -19.71
C ALA A 33 -1.63 9.56 -21.06
N ILE A 34 -1.52 8.78 -22.14
CA ILE A 34 -1.67 9.26 -23.52
C ILE A 34 -2.90 8.58 -24.09
N ILE A 35 -3.84 9.38 -24.59
CA ILE A 35 -5.10 8.90 -25.19
C ILE A 35 -5.28 9.41 -26.61
N GLU A 36 -6.07 8.69 -27.40
CA GLU A 36 -6.44 9.12 -28.75
C GLU A 36 -7.34 10.36 -28.68
N GLY A 37 -7.25 11.22 -29.71
CA GLY A 37 -8.08 12.41 -29.85
C GLY A 37 -7.37 13.72 -29.50
N ASN A 38 -8.02 14.83 -29.90
CA ASN A 38 -7.45 16.15 -29.69
C ASN A 38 -7.73 16.64 -28.26
N HIS A 39 -6.71 17.21 -27.60
CA HIS A 39 -6.77 17.67 -26.23
C HIS A 39 -7.93 18.61 -25.91
N LYS A 40 -8.37 19.44 -26.87
CA LYS A 40 -9.50 20.38 -26.71
C LYS A 40 -10.82 19.67 -26.39
N GLN A 41 -10.96 18.39 -26.78
CA GLN A 41 -12.17 17.62 -26.49
C GLN A 41 -12.26 17.27 -24.99
N TYR A 42 -11.15 17.19 -24.30
CA TYR A 42 -11.04 16.73 -22.92
C TYR A 42 -10.67 17.85 -21.94
N GLU A 43 -10.22 19.01 -22.46
CA GLU A 43 -9.62 20.07 -21.64
C GLU A 43 -10.56 20.58 -20.55
N GLU A 44 -11.81 20.88 -20.89
CA GLU A 44 -12.78 21.44 -19.95
C GLU A 44 -13.20 20.40 -18.90
N SER A 45 -13.52 19.17 -19.34
CA SER A 45 -13.92 18.09 -18.43
C SER A 45 -12.78 17.67 -17.50
N PHE A 46 -11.54 17.64 -18.00
CA PHE A 46 -10.39 17.29 -17.16
C PHE A 46 -10.10 18.39 -16.12
N LYS A 47 -10.13 19.67 -16.51
CA LYS A 47 -9.97 20.78 -15.57
C LYS A 47 -11.05 20.77 -14.48
N GLN A 48 -12.30 20.50 -14.86
CA GLN A 48 -13.39 20.37 -13.89
C GLN A 48 -13.13 19.20 -12.92
N PHE A 49 -12.75 18.03 -13.46
CA PHE A 49 -12.42 16.85 -12.66
C PHE A 49 -11.30 17.13 -11.64
N LEU A 50 -10.22 17.79 -12.08
CA LEU A 50 -9.12 18.17 -11.17
C LEU A 50 -9.60 19.08 -10.03
N SER A 51 -10.47 20.04 -10.36
CA SER A 51 -11.06 20.97 -9.39
C SER A 51 -11.95 20.24 -8.38
N ASP A 52 -12.82 19.34 -8.85
CA ASP A 52 -13.75 18.59 -8.00
C ASP A 52 -13.04 17.66 -7.01
N HIS A 53 -11.89 17.14 -7.42
CA HIS A 53 -11.06 16.25 -6.59
C HIS A 53 -9.94 16.95 -5.82
N HIS A 54 -9.85 18.29 -5.92
CA HIS A 54 -8.82 19.11 -5.25
C HIS A 54 -7.38 18.68 -5.55
N VAL A 55 -7.13 18.25 -6.79
CA VAL A 55 -5.83 17.85 -7.29
C VAL A 55 -5.38 18.74 -8.44
N THR A 56 -4.12 18.59 -8.87
CA THR A 56 -3.57 19.33 -9.99
C THR A 56 -3.20 18.39 -11.13
N GLY A 57 -3.07 18.93 -12.32
CA GLY A 57 -2.68 18.15 -13.49
C GLY A 57 -2.40 19.01 -14.69
N ILE A 58 -1.97 18.36 -15.77
CA ILE A 58 -1.64 18.99 -17.05
C ILE A 58 -2.37 18.22 -18.14
N ILE A 59 -2.91 18.94 -19.11
CA ILE A 59 -3.42 18.40 -20.35
C ILE A 59 -2.77 19.15 -21.50
N GLU A 60 -2.20 18.41 -22.44
CA GLU A 60 -1.47 18.99 -23.58
C GLU A 60 -1.60 18.12 -24.83
N GLU A 61 -1.30 18.73 -25.96
CA GLU A 61 -1.28 18.04 -27.26
C GLU A 61 0.02 17.26 -27.42
N GLU A 62 -0.09 16.00 -27.81
CA GLU A 62 1.05 15.15 -28.17
C GLU A 62 0.84 14.53 -29.55
N GLY A 63 1.29 15.25 -30.57
CA GLY A 63 1.02 14.88 -31.97
C GLY A 63 -0.49 14.91 -32.27
N ASN A 64 -1.08 13.76 -32.62
CA ASN A 64 -2.52 13.63 -32.84
C ASN A 64 -3.26 13.07 -31.60
N CYS A 65 -2.59 13.08 -30.45
CA CYS A 65 -3.06 12.48 -29.21
C CYS A 65 -3.13 13.52 -28.11
N THR A 66 -3.69 13.14 -26.97
CA THR A 66 -3.77 13.95 -25.77
C THR A 66 -2.93 13.31 -24.67
N LYS A 67 -2.01 14.07 -24.11
CA LYS A 67 -1.27 13.71 -22.90
C LYS A 67 -1.95 14.33 -21.69
N LEU A 68 -2.19 13.49 -20.68
CA LEU A 68 -2.77 13.85 -19.39
C LEU A 68 -1.77 13.49 -18.30
N VAL A 69 -1.51 14.42 -17.40
CA VAL A 69 -0.74 14.16 -16.19
C VAL A 69 -1.59 14.55 -15.00
N LEU A 70 -1.81 13.64 -14.06
CA LEU A 70 -2.49 13.93 -12.81
C LEU A 70 -1.50 13.84 -11.65
N LYS A 71 -1.53 14.85 -10.78
CA LYS A 71 -0.70 14.90 -9.57
C LYS A 71 -1.56 14.69 -8.34
N GLY A 72 -1.32 13.59 -7.67
CA GLY A 72 -1.89 13.23 -6.39
C GLY A 72 -0.92 13.53 -5.23
N LYS A 73 -0.83 12.60 -4.28
CA LYS A 73 0.04 12.70 -3.10
C LYS A 73 0.62 11.33 -2.75
N SER A 74 1.93 11.23 -2.67
CA SER A 74 2.57 9.98 -2.25
C SER A 74 2.39 9.73 -0.76
N ALA A 75 2.28 8.44 -0.41
CA ALA A 75 2.27 7.93 0.96
C ALA A 75 2.84 6.51 0.97
N HIS A 76 3.08 5.95 2.14
CA HIS A 76 3.51 4.56 2.26
C HIS A 76 2.31 3.60 2.06
N ALA A 77 2.52 2.46 1.40
CA ALA A 77 1.44 1.49 1.09
C ALA A 77 0.73 0.88 2.31
N SER A 78 1.31 0.99 3.52
CA SER A 78 0.64 0.56 4.75
C SER A 78 -0.40 1.56 5.28
N LEU A 79 -0.32 2.81 4.83
CA LEU A 79 -1.24 3.91 5.16
C LEU A 79 -1.64 4.63 3.86
N PRO A 80 -2.23 3.92 2.90
CA PRO A 80 -2.46 4.47 1.56
C PRO A 80 -3.47 5.63 1.56
N GLU A 81 -4.34 5.70 2.56
CA GLU A 81 -5.31 6.78 2.77
C GLU A 81 -4.68 8.13 3.12
N GLU A 82 -3.42 8.17 3.54
CA GLU A 82 -2.67 9.42 3.74
C GLU A 82 -2.20 10.04 2.42
N GLY A 83 -2.28 9.27 1.34
CA GLY A 83 -1.96 9.67 -0.03
C GLY A 83 -3.20 9.94 -0.88
N ILE A 84 -2.94 10.33 -2.13
CA ILE A 84 -3.92 10.39 -3.23
C ILE A 84 -3.30 9.64 -4.39
N ASN A 85 -3.83 8.45 -4.69
CA ASN A 85 -3.31 7.61 -5.76
C ASN A 85 -3.66 8.21 -7.13
N ALA A 86 -2.63 8.72 -7.81
CA ALA A 86 -2.80 9.38 -9.09
C ALA A 86 -3.30 8.43 -10.20
N VAL A 87 -2.97 7.13 -10.11
CA VAL A 87 -3.40 6.12 -11.10
C VAL A 87 -4.90 5.88 -10.99
N SER A 88 -5.37 5.54 -9.79
CA SER A 88 -6.80 5.25 -9.56
C SER A 88 -7.66 6.45 -9.91
N LEU A 89 -7.19 7.64 -9.55
CA LEU A 89 -7.94 8.87 -9.80
C LEU A 89 -7.95 9.23 -11.30
N LEU A 90 -6.82 9.10 -12.00
CA LEU A 90 -6.77 9.34 -13.45
C LEU A 90 -7.60 8.29 -14.21
N ALA A 91 -7.55 7.02 -13.80
CA ALA A 91 -8.37 5.96 -14.39
C ALA A 91 -9.87 6.26 -14.22
N THR A 92 -10.29 6.78 -13.05
CA THR A 92 -11.67 7.20 -12.83
C THR A 92 -12.12 8.27 -13.82
N TYR A 93 -11.27 9.25 -14.11
CA TYR A 93 -11.56 10.23 -15.16
C TYR A 93 -11.62 9.59 -16.54
N LEU A 94 -10.60 8.80 -16.89
CA LEU A 94 -10.50 8.18 -18.22
C LEU A 94 -11.67 7.24 -18.52
N ASP A 95 -12.20 6.53 -17.53
CA ASP A 95 -13.36 5.63 -17.69
C ASP A 95 -14.64 6.39 -18.11
N THR A 96 -14.68 7.71 -17.91
CA THR A 96 -15.79 8.57 -18.37
C THR A 96 -15.66 9.04 -19.83
N VAL A 97 -14.45 8.99 -20.41
CA VAL A 97 -14.16 9.61 -21.72
C VAL A 97 -13.65 8.62 -22.77
N ILE A 98 -13.15 7.45 -22.38
CA ILE A 98 -12.72 6.38 -23.29
C ILE A 98 -13.32 5.03 -22.86
N ASN A 99 -13.50 4.12 -23.81
CA ASN A 99 -14.03 2.78 -23.52
C ASN A 99 -12.90 1.75 -23.55
N ASN A 100 -12.00 1.80 -22.56
CA ASN A 100 -10.84 0.91 -22.48
C ASN A 100 -10.98 -0.07 -21.31
N LYS A 101 -10.78 -1.37 -21.56
CA LYS A 101 -10.96 -2.41 -20.54
C LYS A 101 -10.02 -2.30 -19.35
N LEU A 102 -8.76 -1.87 -19.57
CA LEU A 102 -7.79 -1.71 -18.48
C LEU A 102 -8.17 -0.53 -17.58
N VAL A 103 -8.54 0.60 -18.20
CA VAL A 103 -9.03 1.78 -17.48
C VAL A 103 -10.25 1.42 -16.64
N HIS A 104 -11.22 0.74 -17.23
CA HIS A 104 -12.42 0.28 -16.53
C HIS A 104 -12.09 -0.68 -15.37
N PHE A 105 -11.15 -1.60 -15.59
CA PHE A 105 -10.68 -2.52 -14.54
C PHE A 105 -10.08 -1.75 -13.36
N ILE A 106 -9.17 -0.80 -13.62
CA ILE A 106 -8.55 0.01 -12.56
C ILE A 106 -9.62 0.86 -11.84
N ALA A 107 -10.46 1.55 -12.58
CA ALA A 107 -11.48 2.43 -12.02
C ALA A 107 -12.53 1.69 -11.18
N THR A 108 -12.86 0.46 -11.54
CA THR A 108 -13.91 -0.34 -10.88
C THR A 108 -13.37 -1.15 -9.72
N TYR A 109 -12.23 -1.81 -9.90
CA TYR A 109 -11.75 -2.83 -8.97
C TYR A 109 -10.56 -2.37 -8.11
N LEU A 110 -9.78 -1.38 -8.56
CA LEU A 110 -8.55 -0.96 -7.89
C LEU A 110 -8.61 0.49 -7.36
N ASN A 111 -9.80 1.09 -7.35
CA ASN A 111 -9.99 2.48 -6.95
C ASN A 111 -10.43 2.63 -5.49
N ASP A 112 -9.85 1.83 -4.60
CA ASP A 112 -10.02 1.99 -3.16
C ASP A 112 -8.79 1.47 -2.42
N TYR A 113 -8.61 1.89 -1.17
CA TYR A 113 -7.44 1.54 -0.37
C TYR A 113 -7.62 0.28 0.48
N TYR A 114 -8.79 -0.37 0.43
CA TYR A 114 -9.15 -1.46 1.35
C TYR A 114 -9.62 -2.72 0.65
N GLY A 115 -9.49 -2.79 -0.68
CA GLY A 115 -9.81 -3.95 -1.49
C GLY A 115 -11.31 -4.25 -1.64
N LYS A 116 -12.18 -3.26 -1.46
CA LYS A 116 -13.63 -3.40 -1.62
C LYS A 116 -14.02 -3.76 -3.06
N GLY A 117 -13.38 -3.10 -4.03
CA GLY A 117 -13.60 -3.38 -5.45
C GLY A 117 -13.30 -4.83 -5.82
N LEU A 118 -12.26 -5.41 -5.25
CA LEU A 118 -11.87 -6.81 -5.43
C LEU A 118 -12.64 -7.78 -4.50
N GLN A 119 -13.51 -7.29 -3.62
CA GLN A 119 -14.24 -8.05 -2.60
C GLN A 119 -13.35 -8.81 -1.60
N ILE A 120 -12.18 -8.26 -1.32
CA ILE A 120 -11.19 -8.82 -0.38
C ILE A 120 -11.05 -8.00 0.90
N ASN A 121 -11.89 -6.98 1.08
CA ASN A 121 -11.85 -6.12 2.25
C ASN A 121 -12.09 -6.92 3.53
N HIS A 122 -11.23 -6.70 4.51
CA HIS A 122 -11.29 -7.36 5.79
C HIS A 122 -10.79 -6.44 6.91
N GLU A 123 -11.34 -6.58 8.09
CA GLU A 123 -10.87 -5.91 9.30
C GLU A 123 -10.75 -6.95 10.42
N GLY A 124 -9.53 -7.13 10.92
CA GLY A 124 -9.19 -8.09 11.96
C GLY A 124 -8.50 -7.45 13.14
N LEU A 125 -7.94 -8.27 14.03
CA LEU A 125 -7.21 -7.80 15.23
C LEU A 125 -6.00 -6.92 14.90
N MET A 126 -5.41 -7.11 13.73
CA MET A 126 -4.28 -6.32 13.25
C MET A 126 -4.69 -5.08 12.44
N GLY A 127 -5.97 -4.71 12.45
CA GLY A 127 -6.54 -3.62 11.68
C GLY A 127 -7.11 -4.06 10.33
N LYS A 128 -7.27 -3.10 9.42
CA LYS A 128 -7.86 -3.32 8.09
C LYS A 128 -6.83 -3.86 7.11
N LEU A 129 -7.30 -4.68 6.15
CA LEU A 129 -6.55 -4.91 4.94
C LEU A 129 -6.33 -3.57 4.23
N THR A 130 -5.09 -3.27 3.83
CA THR A 130 -4.80 -2.14 2.95
C THR A 130 -4.32 -2.64 1.58
N MET A 131 -4.70 -1.92 0.54
CA MET A 131 -4.35 -2.20 -0.85
C MET A 131 -3.81 -0.93 -1.51
N ASN A 132 -2.60 -1.01 -2.03
CA ASN A 132 -1.98 0.04 -2.81
C ASN A 132 -1.75 -0.41 -4.25
N LEU A 133 -2.32 0.31 -5.20
CA LEU A 133 -1.95 0.22 -6.61
C LEU A 133 -0.67 1.04 -6.79
N GLY A 134 0.49 0.37 -6.76
CA GLY A 134 1.80 1.01 -6.65
C GLY A 134 2.48 1.29 -7.98
N VAL A 135 2.30 0.40 -8.96
CA VAL A 135 2.92 0.54 -10.29
C VAL A 135 1.90 0.22 -11.38
N VAL A 136 1.85 1.03 -12.40
CA VAL A 136 1.13 0.76 -13.65
C VAL A 136 2.01 1.12 -14.82
N LYS A 137 2.13 0.18 -15.75
CA LYS A 137 2.77 0.38 -17.03
C LYS A 137 1.92 -0.26 -18.13
N TYR A 138 1.32 0.57 -18.94
CA TYR A 138 0.61 0.13 -20.14
C TYR A 138 1.22 0.81 -21.35
N VAL A 139 1.83 0.02 -22.21
CA VAL A 139 2.51 0.48 -23.44
C VAL A 139 2.36 -0.58 -24.52
N LYS A 140 1.98 -0.20 -25.72
CA LYS A 140 1.83 -1.12 -26.88
C LYS A 140 0.89 -2.30 -26.59
N GLU A 141 -0.22 -2.03 -25.93
CA GLU A 141 -1.24 -3.00 -25.54
C GLU A 141 -0.80 -4.01 -24.45
N ASP A 142 0.42 -3.92 -23.95
CA ASP A 142 0.88 -4.72 -22.82
C ASP A 142 0.64 -3.98 -21.51
N ALA A 143 -0.15 -4.61 -20.65
CA ALA A 143 -0.46 -4.13 -19.29
C ALA A 143 0.41 -4.86 -18.26
N ASP A 144 0.96 -4.10 -17.34
CA ASP A 144 1.77 -4.53 -16.21
C ASP A 144 1.38 -3.69 -15.00
N ILE A 145 0.80 -4.32 -13.98
CA ILE A 145 0.25 -3.68 -12.79
C ILE A 145 0.77 -4.38 -11.55
N GLU A 146 1.26 -3.61 -10.58
CA GLU A 146 1.70 -4.15 -9.30
C GLU A 146 0.92 -3.53 -8.13
N LEU A 147 0.44 -4.40 -7.23
CA LEU A 147 -0.23 -4.00 -5.99
C LEU A 147 0.51 -4.54 -4.77
N ASP A 148 0.57 -3.73 -3.71
CA ASP A 148 1.02 -4.12 -2.36
C ASP A 148 -0.19 -4.19 -1.43
N LEU A 149 -0.43 -5.37 -0.85
CA LEU A 149 -1.52 -5.61 0.08
C LEU A 149 -0.95 -5.93 1.46
N ARG A 150 -1.50 -5.27 2.49
CA ARG A 150 -1.20 -5.57 3.90
C ARG A 150 -2.42 -6.28 4.48
N CYS A 151 -2.27 -7.57 4.72
CA CYS A 151 -3.38 -8.44 5.11
C CYS A 151 -3.29 -8.76 6.60
N PRO A 152 -4.37 -8.63 7.38
CA PRO A 152 -4.49 -9.24 8.70
C PRO A 152 -4.26 -10.75 8.65
N HIS A 153 -3.89 -11.34 9.78
CA HIS A 153 -3.53 -12.75 9.84
C HIS A 153 -4.73 -13.70 9.74
N GLU A 154 -5.93 -13.18 9.96
CA GLU A 154 -7.18 -13.95 9.93
C GLU A 154 -7.65 -14.31 8.53
N ILE A 155 -7.07 -13.70 7.49
CA ILE A 155 -7.45 -13.94 6.10
C ILE A 155 -6.81 -15.25 5.59
N ASP A 156 -7.60 -16.10 4.98
CA ASP A 156 -7.06 -17.16 4.13
C ASP A 156 -6.50 -16.54 2.84
N LEU A 157 -5.17 -16.32 2.86
CA LEU A 157 -4.47 -15.65 1.77
C LEU A 157 -4.53 -16.42 0.46
N LYS A 158 -4.65 -17.75 0.54
CA LYS A 158 -4.74 -18.59 -0.66
C LYS A 158 -6.11 -18.43 -1.31
N GLU A 159 -7.19 -18.55 -0.54
CA GLU A 159 -8.55 -18.36 -1.03
C GLU A 159 -8.73 -16.94 -1.63
N MET A 160 -8.21 -15.93 -0.94
CA MET A 160 -8.22 -14.55 -1.42
C MET A 160 -7.50 -14.41 -2.77
N CYS A 161 -6.28 -14.94 -2.90
CA CYS A 161 -5.53 -14.87 -4.14
C CYS A 161 -6.20 -15.64 -5.29
N ASP A 162 -6.76 -16.82 -4.99
CA ASP A 162 -7.47 -17.65 -5.98
C ASP A 162 -8.69 -16.89 -6.51
N GLY A 163 -9.49 -16.26 -5.65
CA GLY A 163 -10.65 -15.45 -6.05
C GLY A 163 -10.30 -14.25 -6.93
N VAL A 164 -9.25 -13.50 -6.57
CA VAL A 164 -8.78 -12.38 -7.41
C VAL A 164 -8.22 -12.88 -8.75
N LYS A 165 -7.55 -14.03 -8.75
CA LYS A 165 -7.04 -14.66 -9.98
C LYS A 165 -8.17 -15.05 -10.93
N GLU A 166 -9.25 -15.64 -10.42
CA GLU A 166 -10.43 -15.96 -11.23
C GLU A 166 -11.06 -14.69 -11.84
N LEU A 167 -11.17 -13.62 -11.07
CA LEU A 167 -11.63 -12.32 -11.58
C LEU A 167 -10.73 -11.80 -12.71
N CYS A 168 -9.41 -11.77 -12.52
CA CYS A 168 -8.47 -11.32 -13.54
C CYS A 168 -8.59 -12.16 -14.82
N GLN A 169 -8.66 -13.48 -14.70
CA GLN A 169 -8.83 -14.41 -15.83
C GLN A 169 -10.13 -14.16 -16.59
N SER A 170 -11.23 -13.89 -15.89
CA SER A 170 -12.51 -13.56 -16.51
C SER A 170 -12.48 -12.30 -17.38
N LEU A 171 -11.53 -11.41 -17.08
CA LEU A 171 -11.28 -10.15 -17.81
C LEU A 171 -10.15 -10.27 -18.86
N GLY A 172 -9.56 -11.45 -18.99
CA GLY A 172 -8.45 -11.72 -19.92
C GLY A 172 -7.09 -11.25 -19.42
N LEU A 173 -6.96 -11.07 -18.10
CA LEU A 173 -5.72 -10.73 -17.41
C LEU A 173 -5.15 -11.93 -16.67
N ASN A 174 -3.85 -11.93 -16.41
CA ASN A 174 -3.17 -12.93 -15.57
C ASN A 174 -2.80 -12.31 -14.23
N LEU A 175 -2.89 -13.09 -13.16
CA LEU A 175 -2.42 -12.72 -11.84
C LEU A 175 -1.34 -13.70 -11.36
N GLU A 176 -0.21 -13.15 -10.96
CA GLU A 176 0.78 -13.81 -10.12
C GLU A 176 0.75 -13.18 -8.72
N SER A 177 0.82 -14.01 -7.68
CA SER A 177 0.82 -13.55 -6.29
C SER A 177 2.07 -14.02 -5.56
N ASP A 178 2.75 -13.09 -4.87
CA ASP A 178 3.84 -13.37 -3.95
C ASP A 178 3.33 -13.17 -2.53
N ILE A 179 3.26 -14.26 -1.75
CA ILE A 179 2.63 -14.30 -0.44
C ILE A 179 3.71 -14.37 0.64
N HIS A 180 3.76 -13.34 1.46
CA HIS A 180 4.52 -13.31 2.71
C HIS A 180 3.56 -13.31 3.88
N GLU A 181 3.43 -14.46 4.54
CA GLU A 181 2.55 -14.63 5.70
C GLU A 181 2.77 -13.51 6.73
N PRO A 182 1.71 -12.98 7.36
CA PRO A 182 1.84 -12.05 8.46
C PRO A 182 2.49 -12.74 9.66
N LEU A 183 3.28 -11.99 10.42
CA LEU A 183 3.73 -12.45 11.73
C LEU A 183 2.64 -12.10 12.75
N TYR A 184 2.08 -13.09 13.39
CA TYR A 184 1.17 -12.91 14.52
C TYR A 184 1.63 -13.77 15.70
N ILE A 185 1.81 -13.14 16.83
CA ILE A 185 2.00 -13.82 18.12
C ILE A 185 0.92 -13.29 19.06
N ASP A 186 0.22 -14.20 19.72
CA ASP A 186 -0.83 -13.83 20.67
C ASP A 186 -0.28 -12.83 21.71
N PRO A 187 -0.89 -11.65 21.84
CA PRO A 187 -0.47 -10.68 22.84
C PRO A 187 -0.54 -11.21 24.29
N ASN A 188 -1.35 -12.24 24.56
CA ASN A 188 -1.43 -12.91 25.84
C ASN A 188 -0.40 -14.04 26.02
N SER A 189 0.45 -14.31 25.03
CA SER A 189 1.51 -15.29 25.16
C SER A 189 2.51 -14.91 26.24
N GLU A 190 3.14 -15.89 26.86
CA GLU A 190 4.14 -15.66 27.93
C GLU A 190 5.28 -14.74 27.45
N LEU A 191 5.74 -14.93 26.20
CA LEU A 191 6.77 -14.10 25.60
C LEU A 191 6.36 -12.63 25.58
N VAL A 192 5.20 -12.31 24.99
CA VAL A 192 4.73 -10.92 24.83
C VAL A 192 4.48 -10.30 26.21
N GLN A 193 3.88 -11.04 27.13
CA GLN A 193 3.60 -10.54 28.49
C GLN A 193 4.88 -10.24 29.28
N LYS A 194 5.93 -11.09 29.18
CA LYS A 194 7.22 -10.81 29.83
C LYS A 194 7.90 -9.58 29.23
N LEU A 195 7.88 -9.43 27.91
CA LEU A 195 8.44 -8.26 27.22
C LEU A 195 7.69 -6.97 27.59
N HIS A 196 6.36 -7.00 27.55
CA HIS A 196 5.52 -5.86 27.91
C HIS A 196 5.74 -5.46 29.39
N LYS A 197 5.82 -6.44 30.29
CA LYS A 197 6.12 -6.19 31.72
C LYS A 197 7.47 -5.50 31.88
N ALA A 198 8.52 -5.97 31.21
CA ALA A 198 9.85 -5.35 31.26
C ALA A 198 9.81 -3.89 30.75
N TYR A 199 9.06 -3.63 29.69
CA TYR A 199 8.84 -2.28 29.18
C TYR A 199 8.16 -1.39 30.22
N VAL A 200 7.04 -1.82 30.79
CA VAL A 200 6.27 -1.05 31.78
C VAL A 200 7.11 -0.76 33.04
N GLU A 201 7.82 -1.77 33.55
CA GLU A 201 8.64 -1.62 34.79
C GLU A 201 9.75 -0.59 34.65
N VAL A 202 10.37 -0.50 33.46
CA VAL A 202 11.50 0.41 33.22
C VAL A 202 11.04 1.76 32.68
N SER A 203 10.08 1.78 31.75
CA SER A 203 9.61 3.03 31.16
C SER A 203 8.67 3.83 32.07
N GLY A 204 7.91 3.14 32.92
CA GLY A 204 6.81 3.70 33.69
C GLY A 204 5.53 3.93 32.87
N ASP A 205 5.53 3.57 31.59
CA ASP A 205 4.37 3.69 30.71
C ASP A 205 3.44 2.49 30.89
N THR A 206 2.35 2.70 31.58
CA THR A 206 1.31 1.68 31.85
C THR A 206 0.17 1.72 30.84
N GLU A 207 0.15 2.68 29.93
CA GLU A 207 -0.95 2.88 28.96
C GLU A 207 -0.68 2.16 27.65
N SER A 208 0.56 2.18 27.18
CA SER A 208 0.93 1.56 25.89
C SER A 208 0.79 0.04 25.94
N GLN A 209 0.20 -0.52 24.90
CA GLN A 209 0.00 -1.95 24.73
C GLN A 209 0.81 -2.47 23.55
N PRO A 210 1.10 -3.79 23.46
CA PRO A 210 1.65 -4.38 22.25
C PRO A 210 0.81 -4.03 21.02
N GLN A 211 1.45 -3.62 19.95
CA GLN A 211 0.80 -3.11 18.74
C GLN A 211 1.12 -3.97 17.53
N ALA A 212 0.17 -4.06 16.59
CA ALA A 212 0.42 -4.53 15.26
C ALA A 212 0.93 -3.37 14.38
N ILE A 213 1.90 -3.65 13.52
CA ILE A 213 2.44 -2.70 12.55
C ILE A 213 2.34 -3.23 11.13
N GLY A 214 2.15 -2.35 10.16
CA GLY A 214 2.11 -2.71 8.74
C GLY A 214 3.49 -3.06 8.13
N GLY A 215 4.58 -2.81 8.87
CA GLY A 215 5.96 -3.08 8.44
C GLY A 215 6.38 -4.54 8.61
N GLY A 216 7.45 -4.94 7.90
CA GLY A 216 8.11 -6.21 8.10
C GLY A 216 9.35 -6.07 8.99
N THR A 217 9.64 -7.08 9.82
CA THR A 217 10.83 -7.12 10.67
C THR A 217 11.55 -8.46 10.55
N TYR A 218 12.78 -8.54 11.02
CA TYR A 218 13.55 -9.81 11.09
C TYR A 218 12.88 -10.87 11.98
N ALA A 219 11.95 -10.49 12.85
CA ALA A 219 11.18 -11.42 13.67
C ALA A 219 10.45 -12.49 12.84
N LYS A 220 10.11 -12.20 11.58
CA LYS A 220 9.51 -13.18 10.65
C LYS A 220 10.44 -14.34 10.29
N SER A 221 11.74 -14.21 10.48
CA SER A 221 12.73 -15.23 10.10
C SER A 221 12.93 -16.32 11.14
N MET A 222 12.30 -16.20 12.30
CA MET A 222 12.48 -17.13 13.41
C MET A 222 11.14 -17.52 14.04
N PRO A 223 10.97 -18.79 14.47
CA PRO A 223 9.78 -19.19 15.23
C PRO A 223 9.73 -18.50 16.59
N ASN A 224 8.54 -18.26 17.12
CA ASN A 224 8.30 -17.64 18.43
C ASN A 224 9.10 -16.34 18.65
N CYS A 225 9.15 -15.49 17.65
CA CYS A 225 9.88 -14.24 17.68
C CYS A 225 8.92 -13.07 17.46
N VAL A 226 9.10 -12.00 18.18
CA VAL A 226 8.36 -10.73 18.00
C VAL A 226 9.35 -9.59 17.82
N ALA A 227 8.91 -8.53 17.16
CA ALA A 227 9.65 -7.27 17.17
C ALA A 227 9.47 -6.64 18.56
N PHE A 228 10.57 -6.26 19.15
CA PHE A 228 10.59 -5.54 20.43
C PHE A 228 11.57 -4.38 20.28
N GLY A 229 11.06 -3.21 20.16
CA GLY A 229 11.82 -2.04 19.76
C GLY A 229 11.92 -0.95 20.81
N CYS A 230 12.59 0.11 20.44
CA CYS A 230 12.99 1.22 21.30
C CYS A 230 12.35 2.56 20.88
N GLU A 231 11.20 2.51 20.24
CA GLU A 231 10.41 3.71 20.03
C GLU A 231 9.55 3.99 21.26
N PHE A 232 9.53 5.24 21.66
CA PHE A 232 8.72 5.70 22.77
C PHE A 232 7.61 6.61 22.26
N LYS A 233 6.49 6.61 22.98
CA LYS A 233 5.36 7.48 22.71
C LYS A 233 5.82 8.94 22.61
N ASP A 234 5.29 9.68 21.65
CA ASP A 234 5.56 11.11 21.41
C ASP A 234 7.00 11.44 20.97
N GLU A 235 7.75 10.48 20.42
CA GLU A 235 9.04 10.71 19.80
C GLU A 235 8.95 10.63 18.27
N ASP A 236 9.37 11.68 17.59
CA ASP A 236 9.56 11.66 16.14
C ASP A 236 11.03 11.37 15.85
N ASN A 237 11.31 10.14 15.46
CA ASN A 237 12.65 9.66 15.16
C ASN A 237 12.99 9.77 13.66
N ALA A 238 12.09 10.34 12.84
CA ALA A 238 12.22 10.47 11.39
C ALA A 238 12.54 9.12 10.69
N ILE A 239 11.88 8.04 11.11
CA ILE A 239 12.12 6.66 10.64
C ILE A 239 12.07 6.61 9.11
N HIS A 240 13.10 6.00 8.51
CA HIS A 240 13.30 5.93 7.06
C HIS A 240 13.42 7.30 6.36
N GLY A 241 13.48 8.39 7.14
CA GLY A 241 13.60 9.74 6.64
C GLY A 241 15.04 10.29 6.68
N ASN A 242 15.21 11.50 6.15
CA ASN A 242 16.45 12.24 6.30
C ASN A 242 16.65 12.62 7.76
N ASN A 243 17.87 12.44 8.27
CA ASN A 243 18.23 12.69 9.67
C ASN A 243 17.52 11.80 10.69
N GLU A 244 17.25 10.54 10.32
CA GLU A 244 16.78 9.53 11.27
C GLU A 244 17.66 9.54 12.52
N ASN A 245 17.04 9.57 13.70
CA ASN A 245 17.74 9.79 14.96
C ASN A 245 17.04 9.11 16.13
N ILE A 246 17.74 9.01 17.25
CA ILE A 246 17.19 8.59 18.54
C ILE A 246 17.78 9.49 19.64
N LYS A 247 16.98 9.86 20.62
CA LYS A 247 17.44 10.58 21.80
C LYS A 247 18.39 9.69 22.63
N ILE A 248 19.44 10.26 23.19
CA ILE A 248 20.40 9.53 24.01
C ILE A 248 19.70 8.90 25.23
N ASP A 249 18.80 9.63 25.90
CA ASP A 249 18.05 9.10 27.04
C ASP A 249 17.14 7.93 26.65
N SER A 250 16.52 7.96 25.47
CA SER A 250 15.70 6.88 24.95
C SER A 250 16.55 5.66 24.59
N LEU A 251 17.74 5.85 24.05
CA LEU A 251 18.70 4.78 23.79
C LEU A 251 19.16 4.10 25.08
N LEU A 252 19.46 4.87 26.11
CA LEU A 252 19.86 4.34 27.43
C LEU A 252 18.70 3.58 28.09
N LYS A 253 17.50 4.16 28.07
CA LYS A 253 16.28 3.50 28.58
C LYS A 253 15.96 2.21 27.83
N SER A 254 16.10 2.19 26.51
CA SER A 254 15.93 0.98 25.70
C SER A 254 16.94 -0.11 26.09
N THR A 255 18.19 0.27 26.37
CA THR A 255 19.21 -0.68 26.82
C THR A 255 18.80 -1.31 28.17
N GLU A 256 18.25 -0.53 29.09
CA GLU A 256 17.77 -1.03 30.37
C GLU A 256 16.57 -1.97 30.19
N ILE A 257 15.61 -1.61 29.32
CA ILE A 257 14.46 -2.44 28.98
C ILE A 257 14.92 -3.78 28.40
N PHE A 258 15.86 -3.78 27.45
CA PHE A 258 16.37 -5.02 26.87
C PHE A 258 17.10 -5.89 27.90
N ALA A 259 17.92 -5.30 28.75
CA ALA A 259 18.59 -6.03 29.82
C ALA A 259 17.59 -6.69 30.78
N LYS A 260 16.54 -5.96 31.19
CA LYS A 260 15.47 -6.47 32.03
C LYS A 260 14.67 -7.58 31.33
N ALA A 261 14.30 -7.39 30.06
CA ALA A 261 13.58 -8.38 29.28
C ALA A 261 14.38 -9.69 29.14
N ILE A 262 15.67 -9.61 28.80
CA ILE A 262 16.55 -10.79 28.72
C ILE A 262 16.60 -11.50 30.07
N TYR A 263 16.81 -10.75 31.16
CA TYR A 263 16.86 -11.33 32.50
C TYR A 263 15.58 -12.09 32.85
N ASP A 264 14.40 -11.48 32.56
CA ASP A 264 13.09 -12.08 32.90
C ASP A 264 12.75 -13.29 31.99
N LEU A 265 13.32 -13.35 30.78
CA LEU A 265 13.12 -14.48 29.87
C LEU A 265 13.99 -15.69 30.25
N ILE A 266 15.19 -15.48 30.81
CA ILE A 266 16.11 -16.58 31.18
C ILE A 266 15.97 -17.04 32.63
N LYS A 267 15.29 -16.26 33.46
CA LYS A 267 15.02 -16.62 34.86
C LYS A 267 13.83 -17.57 34.89
N GLU A 268 14.04 -18.80 35.35
CA GLU A 268 13.00 -19.79 35.63
C GLU A 268 12.05 -19.38 36.78
#